data_bbe9bd397f1995c9e687cae2e9e737bf
#
_entry.id   bbe9bd397f1995c9e687cae2e9e737bf
#
_cell.length_a   1.000
_cell.length_b   1.000
_cell.length_c   1.000
_cell.angle_alpha   90.00
_cell.angle_beta   90.00
_cell.angle_gamma   90.00
#
_symmetry.space_group_name_H-M   'P 1'
#
loop_
_entity.id
_entity.type
_entity.pdbx_description
1 polymer ?
#
loop_
_entity_poly.entity_id
_entity_poly.type
_entity_poly.pdbx_seq_one_letter_code
_entity_poly.pdbx_strand_id
1 'polypeptide(L)'
;MVLAKNIIDGLKAVPVDPKDFRTLYSAKEFKAQLLELIKTAKKRIYIAALYLEDDEAGREVFGEIYKAKQANPGLDIQICVDWHRAQRGLIGAESSDGNAAMYTRMAESHSHVVPVYGVPVRGKEVFGVLHLKGFIFDDTILYSGASINNIYLHHQDRYRFDRYHQIYSPAIADAMATYITDALVKNPAVNSLTQQQRPSTKSLKGAIRQLRASLAVTNYQFESAEIDADKIAITPIVGVGKRRNLLNMAIIQLIKDAKEEIQICTPYFNFPKSVARELKKALRRGVKISIIVGDKTANDFFIDPEEEFKTVGGLPYLYEMNLRRFLKANEANIACRKLDILLWKDQANSYHLKGMWVDKKNMLITGSNLNPRAWKLDLENALLVRDPNGYLTTQFEQEFENILKDTQRIGSYKHIEKIEHYPEPVQKLLRKVTRIKADRVLKQLL
;
A
#
# COMPACT_ATOMS: atom_id res chain seq x y z
N MET A 1 23.28 21.79 -22.80
CA MET A 1 22.62 21.37 -21.58
C MET A 1 21.61 20.30 -21.99
N VAL A 2 21.95 19.01 -21.85
CA VAL A 2 21.03 17.90 -22.15
C VAL A 2 19.92 17.98 -21.12
N LEU A 3 18.71 18.34 -21.52
CA LEU A 3 17.53 18.28 -20.69
C LEU A 3 17.43 16.85 -20.15
N ALA A 4 17.51 16.69 -18.84
CA ALA A 4 17.32 15.39 -18.21
C ALA A 4 15.97 14.85 -18.71
N LYS A 5 15.99 13.74 -19.45
CA LYS A 5 14.80 13.12 -20.02
C LYS A 5 13.81 12.87 -18.90
N ASN A 6 12.58 13.35 -19.05
CA ASN A 6 11.51 13.10 -18.09
C ASN A 6 11.34 11.58 -17.96
N ILE A 7 11.45 11.06 -16.72
CA ILE A 7 11.42 9.62 -16.53
C ILE A 7 10.07 9.03 -16.91
N ILE A 8 8.97 9.75 -16.69
CA ILE A 8 7.61 9.27 -17.00
C ILE A 8 7.42 9.11 -18.50
N ASP A 9 7.95 10.05 -19.31
CA ASP A 9 7.85 9.98 -20.76
C ASP A 9 8.65 8.81 -21.34
N GLY A 10 9.66 8.35 -20.62
CA GLY A 10 10.47 7.18 -20.99
C GLY A 10 9.94 5.84 -20.45
N LEU A 11 8.88 5.85 -19.63
CA LEU A 11 8.29 4.62 -19.14
C LEU A 11 7.48 3.90 -20.22
N LYS A 12 7.76 2.63 -20.41
CA LYS A 12 6.89 1.74 -21.18
C LYS A 12 5.50 1.71 -20.53
N ALA A 13 4.47 1.52 -21.34
CA ALA A 13 3.10 1.39 -20.88
C ALA A 13 2.35 0.33 -21.69
N VAL A 14 1.29 -0.18 -21.10
CA VAL A 14 0.34 -1.08 -21.73
C VAL A 14 -0.92 -0.27 -22.06
N PRO A 15 -1.41 -0.32 -23.32
CA PRO A 15 -2.71 0.27 -23.67
C PRO A 15 -3.81 -0.57 -23.03
N VAL A 16 -4.78 0.10 -22.40
CA VAL A 16 -5.93 -0.54 -21.77
C VAL A 16 -7.19 0.21 -22.22
N ASP A 17 -8.23 -0.51 -22.57
CA ASP A 17 -9.53 0.08 -22.88
C ASP A 17 -10.12 0.73 -21.61
N PRO A 18 -10.60 1.97 -21.64
CA PRO A 18 -11.20 2.60 -20.45
C PRO A 18 -12.34 1.77 -19.81
N LYS A 19 -13.08 0.98 -20.59
CA LYS A 19 -14.16 0.08 -20.07
C LYS A 19 -13.59 -1.09 -19.24
N ASP A 20 -12.34 -1.45 -19.45
CA ASP A 20 -11.63 -2.53 -18.74
C ASP A 20 -11.00 -2.05 -17.42
N PHE A 21 -11.16 -0.75 -17.11
CA PHE A 21 -10.80 -0.15 -15.85
C PHE A 21 -12.05 0.19 -15.03
N ARG A 22 -12.15 -0.35 -13.83
CA ARG A 22 -13.30 -0.12 -12.93
C ARG A 22 -12.81 0.24 -11.54
N THR A 23 -13.35 1.33 -10.99
CA THR A 23 -13.20 1.69 -9.58
C THR A 23 -14.31 1.04 -8.76
N LEU A 24 -13.95 0.44 -7.62
CA LEU A 24 -14.85 -0.06 -6.60
C LEU A 24 -14.84 0.92 -5.43
N TYR A 25 -15.99 1.19 -4.84
CA TYR A 25 -16.15 2.31 -3.91
C TYR A 25 -16.25 1.91 -2.44
N SER A 26 -16.22 0.60 -2.15
CA SER A 26 -16.30 0.11 -0.77
C SER A 26 -15.54 -1.19 -0.56
N ALA A 27 -15.15 -1.46 0.70
CA ALA A 27 -14.55 -2.73 1.10
C ALA A 27 -15.50 -3.93 0.88
N LYS A 28 -16.83 -3.71 0.97
CA LYS A 28 -17.83 -4.75 0.68
C LYS A 28 -17.85 -5.12 -0.80
N GLU A 29 -17.83 -4.13 -1.70
CA GLU A 29 -17.70 -4.37 -3.14
C GLU A 29 -16.41 -5.08 -3.47
N PHE A 30 -15.29 -4.65 -2.86
CA PHE A 30 -14.00 -5.31 -3.03
C PHE A 30 -14.02 -6.77 -2.59
N LYS A 31 -14.60 -7.07 -1.42
CA LYS A 31 -14.79 -8.45 -0.93
C LYS A 31 -15.62 -9.29 -1.88
N ALA A 32 -16.77 -8.75 -2.30
CA ALA A 32 -17.67 -9.46 -3.22
C ALA A 32 -16.96 -9.79 -4.55
N GLN A 33 -16.25 -8.80 -5.11
CA GLN A 33 -15.50 -8.98 -6.35
C GLN A 33 -14.33 -9.97 -6.18
N LEU A 34 -13.63 -9.92 -5.03
CA LEU A 34 -12.55 -10.87 -4.70
C LEU A 34 -13.08 -12.31 -4.70
N LEU A 35 -14.18 -12.57 -4.01
CA LEU A 35 -14.76 -13.91 -3.94
C LEU A 35 -15.29 -14.39 -5.30
N GLU A 36 -15.87 -13.50 -6.09
CA GLU A 36 -16.36 -13.82 -7.44
C GLU A 36 -15.19 -14.19 -8.37
N LEU A 37 -14.12 -13.40 -8.36
CA LEU A 37 -12.93 -13.68 -9.17
C LEU A 37 -12.24 -14.99 -8.77
N ILE A 38 -12.22 -15.35 -7.48
CA ILE A 38 -11.72 -16.65 -7.03
C ILE A 38 -12.54 -17.80 -7.61
N LYS A 39 -13.88 -17.69 -7.53
CA LYS A 39 -14.81 -18.74 -8.01
C LYS A 39 -14.75 -18.94 -9.52
N THR A 40 -14.50 -17.89 -10.27
CA THR A 40 -14.53 -17.88 -11.74
C THR A 40 -13.18 -18.11 -12.39
N ALA A 41 -12.08 -18.09 -11.63
CA ALA A 41 -10.72 -18.31 -12.14
C ALA A 41 -10.54 -19.68 -12.77
N LYS A 42 -9.95 -19.73 -13.95
CA LYS A 42 -9.75 -20.96 -14.75
C LYS A 42 -8.29 -21.32 -14.98
N LYS A 43 -7.41 -20.33 -15.03
CA LYS A 43 -5.99 -20.49 -15.35
C LYS A 43 -5.10 -20.31 -14.14
N ARG A 44 -5.26 -19.18 -13.42
CA ARG A 44 -4.36 -18.81 -12.31
C ARG A 44 -5.02 -17.93 -11.26
N ILE A 45 -4.55 -18.07 -10.01
CA ILE A 45 -4.80 -17.16 -8.89
C ILE A 45 -3.46 -16.80 -8.26
N TYR A 46 -2.99 -15.56 -8.43
CA TYR A 46 -1.74 -15.09 -7.85
C TYR A 46 -2.02 -13.92 -6.90
N ILE A 47 -1.61 -14.06 -5.66
CA ILE A 47 -1.88 -13.07 -4.60
C ILE A 47 -0.56 -12.61 -4.00
N ALA A 48 -0.31 -11.30 -4.00
CA ALA A 48 0.75 -10.68 -3.23
C ALA A 48 0.13 -9.74 -2.18
N ALA A 49 0.37 -10.02 -0.91
CA ALA A 49 -0.16 -9.24 0.22
C ALA A 49 0.84 -9.20 1.38
N LEU A 50 0.70 -8.24 2.29
CA LEU A 50 1.49 -8.24 3.52
C LEU A 50 1.15 -9.48 4.36
N TYR A 51 -0.13 -9.85 4.41
CA TYR A 51 -0.63 -11.05 5.09
C TYR A 51 -1.99 -11.51 4.54
N LEU A 52 -2.27 -12.78 4.75
CA LEU A 52 -3.57 -13.43 4.76
C LEU A 52 -3.79 -13.87 6.20
N GLU A 53 -4.69 -13.20 6.94
CA GLU A 53 -4.84 -13.35 8.39
C GLU A 53 -5.62 -14.63 8.75
N ASP A 54 -5.29 -15.23 9.90
CA ASP A 54 -6.07 -16.33 10.48
C ASP A 54 -7.26 -15.74 11.28
N ASP A 55 -8.20 -15.10 10.57
CA ASP A 55 -9.46 -14.59 11.06
C ASP A 55 -10.62 -15.07 10.15
N GLU A 56 -11.86 -14.68 10.43
CA GLU A 56 -13.03 -15.18 9.71
C GLU A 56 -12.94 -14.85 8.21
N ALA A 57 -12.62 -13.62 7.84
CA ALA A 57 -12.54 -13.20 6.44
C ALA A 57 -11.33 -13.84 5.72
N GLY A 58 -10.21 -13.96 6.41
CA GLY A 58 -9.04 -14.65 5.86
C GLY A 58 -9.30 -16.13 5.62
N ARG A 59 -9.97 -16.81 6.56
CA ARG A 59 -10.40 -18.22 6.40
C ARG A 59 -11.43 -18.38 5.29
N GLU A 60 -12.39 -17.45 5.16
CA GLU A 60 -13.38 -17.45 4.08
C GLU A 60 -12.69 -17.37 2.72
N VAL A 61 -11.81 -16.38 2.51
CA VAL A 61 -11.08 -16.20 1.24
C VAL A 61 -10.18 -17.41 0.95
N PHE A 62 -9.44 -17.89 1.94
CA PHE A 62 -8.54 -19.03 1.76
C PHE A 62 -9.31 -20.32 1.49
N GLY A 63 -10.46 -20.52 2.14
CA GLY A 63 -11.38 -21.63 1.88
C GLY A 63 -11.94 -21.61 0.46
N GLU A 64 -12.34 -20.44 -0.07
CA GLU A 64 -12.80 -20.32 -1.45
C GLU A 64 -11.68 -20.62 -2.46
N ILE A 65 -10.43 -20.24 -2.17
CA ILE A 65 -9.28 -20.60 -3.01
C ILE A 65 -9.05 -22.14 -3.01
N TYR A 66 -9.18 -22.80 -1.85
CA TYR A 66 -9.11 -24.26 -1.77
C TYR A 66 -10.24 -24.94 -2.53
N LYS A 67 -11.48 -24.43 -2.47
CA LYS A 67 -12.61 -24.92 -3.26
C LYS A 67 -12.34 -24.78 -4.75
N ALA A 68 -11.81 -23.64 -5.20
CA ALA A 68 -11.44 -23.42 -6.60
C ALA A 68 -10.34 -24.42 -7.03
N LYS A 69 -9.32 -24.64 -6.19
CA LYS A 69 -8.26 -25.63 -6.46
C LYS A 69 -8.78 -27.06 -6.51
N GLN A 70 -9.73 -27.40 -5.66
CA GLN A 70 -10.36 -28.72 -5.64
C GLN A 70 -11.23 -28.96 -6.88
N ALA A 71 -11.99 -27.94 -7.30
CA ALA A 71 -12.82 -27.98 -8.50
C ALA A 71 -11.98 -28.03 -9.79
N ASN A 72 -10.82 -27.36 -9.79
CA ASN A 72 -9.87 -27.37 -10.91
C ASN A 72 -8.45 -27.64 -10.39
N PRO A 73 -8.03 -28.93 -10.28
CA PRO A 73 -6.68 -29.29 -9.84
C PRO A 73 -5.55 -28.70 -10.69
N GLY A 74 -5.82 -28.36 -11.96
CA GLY A 74 -4.88 -27.69 -12.87
C GLY A 74 -4.72 -26.19 -12.63
N LEU A 75 -5.56 -25.56 -11.80
CA LEU A 75 -5.48 -24.13 -11.49
C LEU A 75 -4.13 -23.79 -10.85
N ASP A 76 -3.38 -22.89 -11.49
CA ASP A 76 -2.09 -22.45 -10.98
C ASP A 76 -2.30 -21.38 -9.88
N ILE A 77 -1.86 -21.67 -8.66
CA ILE A 77 -2.06 -20.78 -7.51
C ILE A 77 -0.72 -20.46 -6.87
N GLN A 78 -0.47 -19.17 -6.65
CA GLN A 78 0.72 -18.71 -5.92
C GLN A 78 0.32 -17.56 -4.98
N ILE A 79 0.48 -17.77 -3.67
CA ILE A 79 0.21 -16.79 -2.65
C ILE A 79 1.54 -16.38 -2.01
N CYS A 80 1.92 -15.11 -2.12
CA CYS A 80 3.11 -14.54 -1.49
C CYS A 80 2.71 -13.60 -0.36
N VAL A 81 3.21 -13.87 0.86
CA VAL A 81 3.04 -13.01 2.02
C VAL A 81 4.38 -12.68 2.66
N ASP A 82 4.42 -11.67 3.53
CA ASP A 82 5.66 -11.35 4.25
C ASP A 82 6.05 -12.49 5.20
N TRP A 83 7.32 -12.92 5.12
CA TRP A 83 7.88 -14.01 5.90
C TRP A 83 7.76 -13.82 7.40
N HIS A 84 8.09 -12.62 7.89
CA HIS A 84 8.09 -12.34 9.32
C HIS A 84 6.67 -12.16 9.85
N ARG A 85 5.83 -11.43 9.09
CA ARG A 85 4.46 -11.15 9.48
C ARG A 85 3.60 -12.42 9.53
N ALA A 86 3.87 -13.40 8.65
CA ALA A 86 3.15 -14.67 8.64
C ALA A 86 3.45 -15.56 9.84
N GLN A 87 4.63 -15.42 10.47
CA GLN A 87 5.12 -16.31 11.53
C GLN A 87 5.05 -15.71 12.94
N ARG A 88 4.45 -14.55 13.09
CA ARG A 88 4.19 -13.93 14.38
C ARG A 88 2.71 -13.60 14.57
N GLY A 89 2.27 -13.52 15.80
CA GLY A 89 0.96 -12.99 16.15
C GLY A 89 0.85 -11.47 15.93
N LEU A 90 -0.26 -10.90 16.35
CA LEU A 90 -0.48 -9.45 16.35
C LEU A 90 0.57 -8.75 17.20
N ILE A 91 0.91 -7.51 16.85
CA ILE A 91 1.85 -6.69 17.62
C ILE A 91 1.25 -6.46 19.03
N GLY A 92 1.98 -6.90 20.06
CA GLY A 92 1.55 -6.78 21.46
C GLY A 92 0.71 -7.96 21.98
N ALA A 93 0.46 -9.00 21.16
CA ALA A 93 -0.09 -10.27 21.64
C ALA A 93 1.00 -11.16 22.26
N GLU A 94 0.59 -12.08 23.14
CA GLU A 94 1.45 -13.19 23.59
C GLU A 94 1.88 -14.06 22.40
N SER A 95 2.89 -14.92 22.57
CA SER A 95 3.44 -15.73 21.49
C SER A 95 2.36 -16.54 20.78
N SER A 96 2.30 -16.46 19.46
CA SER A 96 1.41 -17.28 18.65
C SER A 96 2.19 -17.85 17.46
N ASP A 97 1.70 -18.94 16.88
CA ASP A 97 2.28 -19.55 15.67
C ASP A 97 2.05 -18.69 14.42
N GLY A 98 1.38 -17.56 14.57
CA GLY A 98 1.05 -16.64 13.50
C GLY A 98 0.10 -17.24 12.46
N ASN A 99 -0.07 -16.55 11.36
CA ASN A 99 -0.95 -16.98 10.26
C ASN A 99 -0.45 -18.26 9.57
N ALA A 100 0.85 -18.55 9.66
CA ALA A 100 1.46 -19.73 9.07
C ALA A 100 0.90 -21.05 9.63
N ALA A 101 0.40 -21.05 10.86
CA ALA A 101 -0.29 -22.20 11.44
C ALA A 101 -1.57 -22.56 10.66
N MET A 102 -2.36 -21.56 10.26
CA MET A 102 -3.53 -21.77 9.39
C MET A 102 -3.12 -22.36 8.02
N TYR A 103 -2.07 -21.83 7.40
CA TYR A 103 -1.63 -22.32 6.08
C TYR A 103 -1.20 -23.79 6.14
N THR A 104 -0.50 -24.17 7.21
CA THR A 104 -0.09 -25.58 7.43
C THR A 104 -1.30 -26.48 7.67
N ARG A 105 -2.22 -26.11 8.56
CA ARG A 105 -3.44 -26.91 8.84
C ARG A 105 -4.29 -27.12 7.57
N MET A 106 -4.47 -26.06 6.78
CA MET A 106 -5.23 -26.16 5.53
C MET A 106 -4.54 -27.05 4.51
N ALA A 107 -3.20 -26.99 4.42
CA ALA A 107 -2.45 -27.86 3.51
C ALA A 107 -2.53 -29.34 3.92
N GLU A 108 -2.52 -29.64 5.21
CA GLU A 108 -2.63 -31.01 5.73
C GLU A 108 -4.05 -31.59 5.60
N SER A 109 -5.09 -30.76 5.55
CA SER A 109 -6.49 -31.17 5.48
C SER A 109 -7.05 -31.33 4.07
N HIS A 110 -6.27 -31.00 3.02
CA HIS A 110 -6.75 -31.05 1.64
C HIS A 110 -5.80 -31.86 0.74
N SER A 111 -6.38 -32.57 -0.20
CA SER A 111 -5.63 -33.40 -1.16
C SER A 111 -4.80 -32.57 -2.17
N HIS A 112 -5.27 -31.37 -2.50
CA HIS A 112 -4.58 -30.43 -3.37
C HIS A 112 -4.13 -29.22 -2.58
N VAL A 113 -2.82 -29.13 -2.35
CA VAL A 113 -2.22 -28.04 -1.56
C VAL A 113 -2.27 -26.72 -2.34
N VAL A 114 -2.75 -25.66 -1.69
CA VAL A 114 -2.60 -24.28 -2.15
C VAL A 114 -1.29 -23.72 -1.60
N PRO A 115 -0.29 -23.44 -2.44
CA PRO A 115 1.01 -22.99 -1.97
C PRO A 115 0.95 -21.56 -1.43
N VAL A 116 1.52 -21.36 -0.24
CA VAL A 116 1.73 -20.05 0.37
C VAL A 116 3.22 -19.89 0.63
N TYR A 117 3.80 -18.82 0.09
CA TYR A 117 5.22 -18.51 0.16
C TYR A 117 5.49 -17.31 1.06
N GLY A 118 6.47 -17.43 1.94
CA GLY A 118 6.95 -16.34 2.77
C GLY A 118 8.13 -15.63 2.11
N VAL A 119 8.01 -14.34 1.89
CA VAL A 119 9.03 -13.51 1.23
C VAL A 119 9.77 -12.66 2.28
N PRO A 120 11.03 -12.98 2.62
CA PRO A 120 11.82 -12.19 3.57
C PRO A 120 12.56 -11.06 2.85
N VAL A 121 11.94 -9.91 2.66
CA VAL A 121 12.59 -8.73 2.03
C VAL A 121 13.82 -8.28 2.82
N ARG A 122 13.81 -8.48 4.14
CA ARG A 122 14.93 -8.22 5.07
C ARG A 122 15.02 -9.29 6.15
N GLY A 123 16.11 -9.30 6.89
CA GLY A 123 16.33 -10.23 8.01
C GLY A 123 15.47 -9.95 9.25
N LYS A 124 14.77 -8.83 9.31
CA LYS A 124 13.78 -8.48 10.35
C LYS A 124 12.72 -7.58 9.74
N GLU A 125 11.47 -7.75 10.19
CA GLU A 125 10.29 -7.00 9.75
C GLU A 125 10.47 -5.48 9.85
N VAL A 126 11.08 -5.00 10.92
CA VAL A 126 11.32 -3.56 11.14
C VAL A 126 12.20 -2.91 10.07
N PHE A 127 12.99 -3.69 9.34
CA PHE A 127 13.90 -3.20 8.30
C PHE A 127 13.36 -3.35 6.88
N GLY A 128 12.13 -3.81 6.71
CA GLY A 128 11.44 -3.88 5.43
C GLY A 128 10.66 -5.17 5.25
N VAL A 129 9.50 -5.04 4.62
CA VAL A 129 8.51 -6.10 4.40
C VAL A 129 8.15 -6.24 2.93
N LEU A 130 7.52 -7.37 2.60
CA LEU A 130 6.78 -7.53 1.35
C LEU A 130 5.52 -6.65 1.42
N HIS A 131 5.51 -5.59 0.65
CA HIS A 131 4.36 -4.67 0.60
C HIS A 131 3.80 -4.53 -0.82
N LEU A 132 4.11 -5.49 -1.69
CA LEU A 132 3.47 -5.59 -3.00
C LEU A 132 1.97 -5.75 -2.85
N LYS A 133 1.24 -5.22 -3.80
CA LYS A 133 -0.20 -5.23 -3.89
C LYS A 133 -0.66 -5.69 -5.26
N GLY A 134 -1.92 -6.09 -5.33
CA GLY A 134 -2.55 -6.60 -6.53
C GLY A 134 -2.71 -8.12 -6.48
N PHE A 135 -3.93 -8.54 -6.76
CA PHE A 135 -4.34 -9.93 -6.88
C PHE A 135 -4.65 -10.20 -8.33
N ILE A 136 -4.19 -11.31 -8.86
CA ILE A 136 -4.33 -11.67 -10.27
C ILE A 136 -5.21 -12.90 -10.36
N PHE A 137 -6.29 -12.77 -11.11
CA PHE A 137 -7.25 -13.84 -11.42
C PHE A 137 -7.34 -13.95 -12.93
N ASP A 138 -6.73 -14.97 -13.52
CA ASP A 138 -6.53 -15.10 -14.96
C ASP A 138 -5.88 -13.82 -15.53
N ASP A 139 -6.62 -13.02 -16.31
CA ASP A 139 -6.16 -11.81 -16.96
C ASP A 139 -6.70 -10.54 -16.26
N THR A 140 -7.35 -10.69 -15.11
CA THR A 140 -7.90 -9.60 -14.29
C THR A 140 -7.02 -9.32 -13.09
N ILE A 141 -6.70 -8.05 -12.87
CA ILE A 141 -6.02 -7.55 -11.68
C ILE A 141 -7.04 -6.89 -10.77
N LEU A 142 -7.12 -7.34 -9.51
CA LEU A 142 -7.84 -6.66 -8.45
C LEU A 142 -6.83 -5.96 -7.54
N TYR A 143 -6.71 -4.64 -7.64
CA TYR A 143 -5.68 -3.86 -6.97
C TYR A 143 -6.24 -3.05 -5.80
N SER A 144 -5.61 -3.18 -4.64
CA SER A 144 -5.89 -2.38 -3.44
C SER A 144 -4.64 -2.26 -2.58
N GLY A 145 -4.58 -1.25 -1.70
CA GLY A 145 -3.62 -1.19 -0.60
C GLY A 145 -3.90 -2.19 0.52
N ALA A 146 -5.07 -2.84 0.49
CA ALA A 146 -5.51 -3.80 1.49
C ALA A 146 -4.65 -5.07 1.56
N SER A 147 -4.64 -5.71 2.72
CA SER A 147 -4.32 -7.12 2.92
C SER A 147 -5.63 -7.89 3.13
N ILE A 148 -5.56 -9.17 3.50
CA ILE A 148 -6.76 -10.01 3.62
C ILE A 148 -7.01 -10.28 5.11
N ASN A 149 -8.01 -9.61 5.69
CA ASN A 149 -8.51 -9.82 7.05
C ASN A 149 -9.90 -9.18 7.25
N ASN A 150 -10.49 -9.39 8.42
CA ASN A 150 -11.84 -8.90 8.78
C ASN A 150 -12.02 -7.40 8.49
N ILE A 151 -11.07 -6.57 8.93
CA ILE A 151 -11.21 -5.11 8.87
C ILE A 151 -11.07 -4.60 7.43
N TYR A 152 -10.14 -5.13 6.64
CA TYR A 152 -9.97 -4.72 5.24
C TYR A 152 -11.11 -5.21 4.33
N LEU A 153 -11.73 -6.34 4.67
CA LEU A 153 -12.82 -6.91 3.90
C LEU A 153 -14.22 -6.52 4.45
N HIS A 154 -14.27 -5.63 5.44
CA HIS A 154 -15.52 -5.20 6.09
C HIS A 154 -16.40 -6.41 6.45
N HIS A 155 -15.79 -7.42 7.07
CA HIS A 155 -16.47 -8.67 7.40
C HIS A 155 -17.43 -8.52 8.60
N GLN A 156 -17.11 -7.57 9.49
CA GLN A 156 -17.90 -7.19 10.66
C GLN A 156 -18.30 -5.71 10.56
N ASP A 157 -18.64 -5.08 11.67
CA ASP A 157 -19.14 -3.69 11.70
C ASP A 157 -18.06 -2.66 11.32
N ARG A 158 -16.80 -2.91 11.67
CA ARG A 158 -15.69 -2.00 11.39
C ARG A 158 -15.01 -2.31 10.08
N TYR A 159 -14.61 -1.26 9.38
CA TYR A 159 -13.81 -1.38 8.16
C TYR A 159 -12.56 -0.51 8.20
N ARG A 160 -11.63 -0.85 7.32
CA ARG A 160 -10.45 -0.04 7.01
C ARG A 160 -10.60 0.47 5.59
N PHE A 161 -10.82 1.78 5.46
CA PHE A 161 -11.05 2.39 4.18
C PHE A 161 -9.78 2.41 3.35
N ASP A 162 -9.84 1.84 2.16
CA ASP A 162 -8.74 1.83 1.17
C ASP A 162 -9.29 2.12 -0.22
N ARG A 163 -8.43 2.09 -1.24
CA ARG A 163 -8.79 2.26 -2.65
C ARG A 163 -8.83 0.90 -3.33
N TYR A 164 -9.77 0.73 -4.25
CA TYR A 164 -10.02 -0.56 -4.89
C TYR A 164 -10.25 -0.38 -6.38
N HIS A 165 -9.47 -1.09 -7.21
CA HIS A 165 -9.56 -1.01 -8.67
C HIS A 165 -9.52 -2.41 -9.28
N GLN A 166 -10.33 -2.63 -10.29
CA GLN A 166 -10.30 -3.82 -11.12
C GLN A 166 -9.86 -3.43 -12.52
N ILE A 167 -8.92 -4.18 -13.08
CA ILE A 167 -8.36 -3.90 -14.40
C ILE A 167 -8.27 -5.23 -15.15
N TYR A 168 -8.91 -5.30 -16.31
CA TYR A 168 -8.71 -6.40 -17.23
C TYR A 168 -7.57 -6.03 -18.19
N SER A 169 -6.48 -6.79 -18.13
CA SER A 169 -5.33 -6.61 -19.01
C SER A 169 -4.41 -7.83 -18.95
N PRO A 170 -4.42 -8.69 -19.97
CA PRO A 170 -3.51 -9.83 -20.03
C PRO A 170 -2.05 -9.44 -19.84
N ALA A 171 -1.59 -8.39 -20.51
CA ALA A 171 -0.20 -7.96 -20.47
C ALA A 171 0.25 -7.50 -19.06
N ILE A 172 -0.59 -6.77 -18.31
CA ILE A 172 -0.27 -6.34 -16.95
C ILE A 172 -0.35 -7.53 -15.99
N ALA A 173 -1.37 -8.39 -16.14
CA ALA A 173 -1.53 -9.60 -15.35
C ALA A 173 -0.34 -10.54 -15.51
N ASP A 174 0.13 -10.76 -16.74
CA ASP A 174 1.31 -11.56 -17.05
C ASP A 174 2.58 -10.95 -16.48
N ALA A 175 2.78 -9.64 -16.62
CA ALA A 175 3.94 -8.96 -16.06
C ALA A 175 4.01 -9.10 -14.53
N MET A 176 2.89 -8.95 -13.83
CA MET A 176 2.81 -9.08 -12.38
C MET A 176 2.97 -10.55 -11.95
N ALA A 177 2.34 -11.50 -12.65
CA ALA A 177 2.45 -12.93 -12.37
C ALA A 177 3.88 -13.45 -12.60
N THR A 178 4.53 -13.05 -13.70
CA THR A 178 5.92 -13.37 -13.99
C THR A 178 6.86 -12.84 -12.91
N TYR A 179 6.64 -11.62 -12.44
CA TYR A 179 7.42 -11.06 -11.33
C TYR A 179 7.26 -11.88 -10.03
N ILE A 180 6.04 -12.27 -9.68
CA ILE A 180 5.78 -13.14 -8.52
C ILE A 180 6.53 -14.46 -8.67
N THR A 181 6.44 -15.10 -9.82
CA THR A 181 7.09 -16.39 -10.08
C THR A 181 8.61 -16.27 -10.10
N ASP A 182 9.16 -15.39 -10.93
CA ASP A 182 10.59 -15.38 -11.25
C ASP A 182 11.42 -14.59 -10.22
N ALA A 183 10.91 -13.46 -9.75
CA ALA A 183 11.66 -12.64 -8.78
C ALA A 183 11.45 -13.09 -7.33
N LEU A 184 10.30 -13.70 -7.01
CA LEU A 184 9.97 -14.12 -5.64
C LEU A 184 10.02 -15.64 -5.50
N VAL A 185 9.06 -16.38 -6.04
CA VAL A 185 8.84 -17.81 -5.74
C VAL A 185 10.06 -18.67 -6.09
N LYS A 186 10.72 -18.44 -7.23
CA LYS A 186 11.93 -19.16 -7.64
C LYS A 186 13.19 -18.76 -6.84
N ASN A 187 13.11 -17.77 -5.98
CA ASN A 187 14.28 -17.30 -5.23
C ASN A 187 14.56 -18.19 -4.01
N PRO A 188 15.81 -18.64 -3.77
CA PRO A 188 16.16 -19.52 -2.64
C PRO A 188 15.88 -18.93 -1.24
N ALA A 189 15.67 -17.62 -1.11
CA ALA A 189 15.28 -17.00 0.15
C ALA A 189 13.79 -17.18 0.46
N VAL A 190 12.97 -17.42 -0.55
CA VAL A 190 11.52 -17.56 -0.42
C VAL A 190 11.18 -19.02 -0.15
N ASN A 191 10.43 -19.25 0.92
CA ASN A 191 10.15 -20.60 1.40
C ASN A 191 8.66 -20.82 1.61
N SER A 192 8.23 -22.06 1.48
CA SER A 192 6.85 -22.46 1.76
C SER A 192 6.49 -22.21 3.23
N LEU A 193 5.29 -21.68 3.43
CA LEU A 193 4.65 -21.52 4.75
C LEU A 193 3.59 -22.60 5.04
N THR A 194 3.40 -23.54 4.10
CA THR A 194 2.46 -24.66 4.24
C THR A 194 3.10 -25.89 4.89
N GLN A 195 4.39 -25.84 5.22
CA GLN A 195 5.13 -26.92 5.87
C GLN A 195 5.36 -26.62 7.33
N GLN A 196 5.34 -27.65 8.19
CA GLN A 196 5.62 -27.51 9.63
C GLN A 196 7.07 -27.09 9.87
N GLN A 197 8.03 -27.72 9.18
CA GLN A 197 9.43 -27.37 9.31
C GLN A 197 9.81 -26.23 8.36
N ARG A 198 10.27 -25.15 8.94
CA ARG A 198 10.68 -23.93 8.18
C ARG A 198 12.11 -23.56 8.55
N PRO A 199 12.91 -23.07 7.59
CA PRO A 199 14.28 -22.62 7.90
C PRO A 199 14.23 -21.40 8.83
N SER A 200 15.24 -21.28 9.68
CA SER A 200 15.38 -20.07 10.51
C SER A 200 15.79 -18.86 9.66
N THR A 201 15.35 -17.65 10.02
CA THR A 201 15.79 -16.43 9.33
C THR A 201 17.32 -16.27 9.37
N LYS A 202 17.99 -16.83 10.40
CA LYS A 202 19.45 -16.80 10.52
C LYS A 202 20.12 -17.65 9.45
N SER A 203 19.58 -18.83 9.14
CA SER A 203 20.09 -19.71 8.05
C SER A 203 19.88 -19.09 6.67
N LEU A 204 18.82 -18.30 6.49
CA LEU A 204 18.50 -17.62 5.23
C LEU A 204 19.26 -16.31 4.99
N LYS A 205 20.12 -15.85 5.93
CA LYS A 205 20.75 -14.53 5.87
C LYS A 205 21.48 -14.22 4.56
N GLY A 206 22.17 -15.19 3.99
CA GLY A 206 22.88 -15.06 2.70
C GLY A 206 21.90 -14.90 1.54
N ALA A 207 20.93 -15.79 1.45
CA ALA A 207 19.88 -15.77 0.42
C ALA A 207 19.02 -14.49 0.47
N ILE A 208 18.66 -14.02 1.67
CA ILE A 208 17.93 -12.74 1.85
C ILE A 208 18.72 -11.55 1.31
N ARG A 209 20.05 -11.54 1.50
CA ARG A 209 20.90 -10.48 0.94
C ARG A 209 20.91 -10.50 -0.59
N GLN A 210 21.00 -11.69 -1.18
CA GLN A 210 20.95 -11.87 -2.64
C GLN A 210 19.58 -11.50 -3.20
N LEU A 211 18.47 -11.97 -2.58
CA LEU A 211 17.11 -11.58 -2.94
C LEU A 211 16.98 -10.05 -2.99
N ARG A 212 17.42 -9.36 -1.94
CA ARG A 212 17.30 -7.91 -1.91
C ARG A 212 18.14 -7.22 -2.99
N ALA A 213 19.31 -7.74 -3.31
CA ALA A 213 20.16 -7.20 -4.37
C ALA A 213 19.48 -7.37 -5.75
N SER A 214 18.88 -8.54 -6.00
CA SER A 214 18.14 -8.79 -7.24
C SER A 214 16.88 -7.91 -7.34
N LEU A 215 16.07 -7.82 -6.29
CA LEU A 215 14.86 -6.98 -6.26
C LEU A 215 15.15 -5.50 -6.53
N ALA A 216 16.34 -5.01 -6.15
CA ALA A 216 16.73 -3.61 -6.37
C ALA A 216 16.96 -3.25 -7.84
N VAL A 217 17.08 -4.23 -8.73
CA VAL A 217 17.32 -4.05 -10.16
C VAL A 217 16.27 -4.72 -11.05
N THR A 218 15.39 -5.54 -10.45
CA THR A 218 14.33 -6.23 -11.18
C THR A 218 13.07 -5.37 -11.23
N ASN A 219 12.53 -5.18 -12.42
CA ASN A 219 11.27 -4.47 -12.66
C ASN A 219 10.27 -5.41 -13.33
N TYR A 220 9.00 -5.02 -13.40
CA TYR A 220 8.02 -5.69 -14.22
C TYR A 220 8.49 -5.71 -15.69
N GLN A 221 8.40 -6.88 -16.32
CA GLN A 221 8.76 -7.07 -17.72
C GLN A 221 7.47 -7.22 -18.53
N PHE A 222 7.31 -6.37 -19.52
CA PHE A 222 6.18 -6.41 -20.46
C PHE A 222 6.58 -5.74 -21.77
N GLU A 223 5.91 -6.12 -22.84
CA GLU A 223 6.04 -5.44 -24.11
C GLU A 223 5.25 -4.14 -24.07
N SER A 224 5.86 -3.07 -24.56
CA SER A 224 5.19 -1.80 -24.74
C SER A 224 4.58 -1.77 -26.14
N ALA A 225 3.32 -1.38 -26.21
CA ALA A 225 2.68 -1.08 -27.49
C ALA A 225 2.47 0.43 -27.62
N GLU A 226 2.21 0.88 -28.83
CA GLU A 226 1.75 2.23 -29.08
C GLU A 226 0.39 2.46 -28.41
N ILE A 227 0.19 3.62 -27.85
CA ILE A 227 -1.06 3.94 -27.13
C ILE A 227 -1.98 4.66 -28.11
N ASP A 228 -2.99 3.98 -28.57
CA ASP A 228 -4.03 4.55 -29.40
C ASP A 228 -4.79 5.66 -28.66
N ALA A 229 -5.35 6.59 -29.41
CA ALA A 229 -6.02 7.77 -28.84
C ALA A 229 -7.26 7.42 -27.99
N ASP A 230 -7.88 6.25 -28.22
CA ASP A 230 -9.04 5.76 -27.48
C ASP A 230 -8.69 4.91 -26.24
N LYS A 231 -7.40 4.75 -25.94
CA LYS A 231 -6.89 3.96 -24.83
C LYS A 231 -6.30 4.81 -23.71
N ILE A 232 -6.33 4.28 -22.50
CA ILE A 232 -5.51 4.75 -21.39
C ILE A 232 -4.18 4.00 -21.36
N ALA A 233 -3.15 4.63 -20.83
CA ALA A 233 -1.83 4.01 -20.71
C ALA A 233 -1.58 3.60 -19.24
N ILE A 234 -1.34 2.31 -18.97
CA ILE A 234 -1.02 1.84 -17.62
C ILE A 234 0.41 1.30 -17.57
N THR A 235 1.19 1.80 -16.63
CA THR A 235 2.56 1.35 -16.36
C THR A 235 2.62 0.68 -15.00
N PRO A 236 2.82 -0.65 -14.92
CA PRO A 236 3.11 -1.31 -13.66
C PRO A 236 4.54 -1.00 -13.24
N ILE A 237 4.72 -0.61 -11.97
CA ILE A 237 6.00 -0.15 -11.40
C ILE A 237 6.26 -0.89 -10.11
N VAL A 238 7.48 -1.34 -9.90
CA VAL A 238 7.94 -1.91 -8.63
C VAL A 238 9.15 -1.13 -8.12
N GLY A 239 9.35 -1.10 -6.81
CA GLY A 239 10.51 -0.42 -6.24
C GLY A 239 10.85 -0.90 -4.85
N VAL A 240 12.15 -0.98 -4.56
CA VAL A 240 12.69 -1.28 -3.24
C VAL A 240 13.95 -0.45 -2.96
N GLY A 241 14.07 0.02 -1.74
CA GLY A 241 15.25 0.78 -1.33
C GLY A 241 15.22 2.24 -1.75
N LYS A 242 16.28 2.97 -1.35
CA LYS A 242 16.37 4.43 -1.51
C LYS A 242 16.92 4.86 -2.89
N ARG A 243 17.78 4.05 -3.50
CA ARG A 243 18.50 4.39 -4.72
C ARG A 243 17.97 3.57 -5.88
N ARG A 244 17.90 4.17 -7.08
CA ARG A 244 17.41 3.52 -8.32
C ARG A 244 16.01 2.91 -8.17
N ASN A 245 15.21 3.41 -7.24
CA ASN A 245 13.84 2.97 -7.01
C ASN A 245 12.92 3.69 -8.01
N LEU A 246 12.44 2.94 -8.99
CA LEU A 246 11.63 3.47 -10.08
C LEU A 246 10.32 4.09 -9.59
N LEU A 247 9.67 3.47 -8.59
CA LEU A 247 8.45 4.00 -7.98
C LEU A 247 8.70 5.37 -7.31
N ASN A 248 9.78 5.48 -6.52
CA ASN A 248 10.12 6.75 -5.90
C ASN A 248 10.44 7.84 -6.92
N MET A 249 11.11 7.47 -8.02
CA MET A 249 11.44 8.39 -9.10
C MET A 249 10.17 8.85 -9.84
N ALA A 250 9.23 7.95 -10.10
CA ALA A 250 7.95 8.27 -10.73
C ALA A 250 7.12 9.23 -9.84
N ILE A 251 7.01 8.97 -8.53
CA ILE A 251 6.33 9.85 -7.57
C ILE A 251 6.93 11.27 -7.60
N ILE A 252 8.24 11.38 -7.55
CA ILE A 252 8.92 12.69 -7.59
C ILE A 252 8.67 13.39 -8.91
N GLN A 253 8.68 12.64 -10.03
CA GLN A 253 8.46 13.24 -11.34
C GLN A 253 7.02 13.71 -11.52
N LEU A 254 6.02 12.95 -11.08
CA LEU A 254 4.61 13.37 -11.08
C LEU A 254 4.43 14.72 -10.37
N ILE A 255 5.04 14.88 -9.18
CA ILE A 255 4.97 16.15 -8.42
C ILE A 255 5.67 17.29 -9.18
N LYS A 256 6.78 17.01 -9.86
CA LYS A 256 7.51 18.03 -10.66
C LYS A 256 6.72 18.47 -11.89
N ASP A 257 6.04 17.54 -12.55
CA ASP A 257 5.32 17.78 -13.79
C ASP A 257 3.95 18.42 -13.59
N ALA A 258 3.42 18.36 -12.37
CA ALA A 258 2.14 18.96 -12.01
C ALA A 258 2.09 20.44 -12.37
N LYS A 259 1.02 20.84 -13.07
CA LYS A 259 0.77 22.21 -13.55
C LYS A 259 -0.38 22.87 -12.82
N GLU A 260 -1.44 22.15 -12.53
CA GLU A 260 -2.69 22.66 -11.98
C GLU A 260 -2.91 22.19 -10.54
N GLU A 261 -3.01 20.87 -10.34
CA GLU A 261 -3.37 20.33 -9.04
C GLU A 261 -2.70 18.98 -8.72
N ILE A 262 -2.50 18.73 -7.44
CA ILE A 262 -2.08 17.44 -6.88
C ILE A 262 -3.02 17.08 -5.73
N GLN A 263 -3.59 15.89 -5.79
CA GLN A 263 -4.35 15.30 -4.69
C GLN A 263 -3.61 14.09 -4.17
N ILE A 264 -3.40 13.98 -2.86
CA ILE A 264 -2.64 12.91 -2.21
C ILE A 264 -3.45 12.30 -1.08
N CYS A 265 -3.53 10.98 -1.06
CA CYS A 265 -3.97 10.21 0.10
C CYS A 265 -2.77 9.53 0.76
N THR A 266 -2.69 9.59 2.09
CA THR A 266 -1.71 8.86 2.89
C THR A 266 -2.26 8.60 4.28
N PRO A 267 -2.14 7.38 4.83
CA PRO A 267 -2.68 7.08 6.16
C PRO A 267 -1.86 7.71 7.28
N TYR A 268 -0.55 7.91 7.06
CA TYR A 268 0.39 8.33 8.10
C TYR A 268 1.16 9.58 7.65
N PHE A 269 0.85 10.71 8.25
CA PHE A 269 1.48 11.98 7.85
C PHE A 269 2.96 12.04 8.24
N ASN A 270 3.82 11.52 7.39
CA ASN A 270 5.28 11.55 7.58
C ASN A 270 6.00 11.50 6.22
N PHE A 271 5.90 12.54 5.40
CA PHE A 271 6.50 12.54 4.07
C PHE A 271 8.02 12.40 4.09
N PRO A 272 8.60 11.61 3.15
CA PRO A 272 10.03 11.65 2.87
C PRO A 272 10.47 13.08 2.53
N LYS A 273 11.67 13.46 2.95
CA LYS A 273 12.21 14.82 2.70
C LYS A 273 12.20 15.22 1.22
N SER A 274 12.41 14.26 0.32
CA SER A 274 12.35 14.48 -1.13
C SER A 274 10.94 14.87 -1.59
N VAL A 275 9.92 14.15 -1.14
CA VAL A 275 8.51 14.44 -1.44
C VAL A 275 8.14 15.81 -0.88
N ALA A 276 8.38 16.08 0.40
CA ALA A 276 8.07 17.37 1.03
C ALA A 276 8.74 18.56 0.31
N ARG A 277 9.98 18.37 -0.16
CA ARG A 277 10.69 19.39 -0.93
C ARG A 277 10.04 19.67 -2.28
N GLU A 278 9.65 18.65 -3.03
CA GLU A 278 9.06 18.83 -4.35
C GLU A 278 7.61 19.37 -4.25
N LEU A 279 6.83 18.98 -3.23
CA LEU A 279 5.53 19.60 -2.93
C LEU A 279 5.68 21.10 -2.63
N LYS A 280 6.70 21.50 -1.85
CA LYS A 280 6.98 22.92 -1.61
C LYS A 280 7.33 23.68 -2.90
N LYS A 281 8.04 23.04 -3.84
CA LYS A 281 8.32 23.64 -5.15
C LYS A 281 7.06 23.74 -6.00
N ALA A 282 6.19 22.73 -5.97
CA ALA A 282 4.90 22.74 -6.69
C ALA A 282 4.00 23.90 -6.19
N LEU A 283 3.87 24.09 -4.86
CA LEU A 283 3.17 25.26 -4.30
C LEU A 283 3.74 26.60 -4.77
N ARG A 284 5.06 26.71 -4.90
CA ARG A 284 5.71 27.94 -5.44
C ARG A 284 5.42 28.17 -6.91
N ARG A 285 5.20 27.11 -7.70
CA ARG A 285 4.76 27.20 -9.10
C ARG A 285 3.28 27.57 -9.24
N GLY A 286 2.52 27.61 -8.14
CA GLY A 286 1.08 27.90 -8.15
C GLY A 286 0.18 26.67 -8.20
N VAL A 287 0.75 25.47 -8.17
CA VAL A 287 0.00 24.21 -8.15
C VAL A 287 -0.82 24.12 -6.88
N LYS A 288 -2.12 23.81 -6.98
CA LYS A 288 -2.99 23.52 -5.84
C LYS A 288 -2.72 22.14 -5.31
N ILE A 289 -2.63 21.99 -3.99
CA ILE A 289 -2.35 20.70 -3.38
C ILE A 289 -3.40 20.39 -2.32
N SER A 290 -4.04 19.23 -2.44
CA SER A 290 -4.95 18.66 -1.43
C SER A 290 -4.33 17.39 -0.85
N ILE A 291 -4.21 17.31 0.47
CA ILE A 291 -3.69 16.14 1.17
C ILE A 291 -4.75 15.61 2.12
N ILE A 292 -5.19 14.39 1.89
CA ILE A 292 -6.14 13.68 2.74
C ILE A 292 -5.36 12.71 3.62
N VAL A 293 -5.55 12.81 4.92
CA VAL A 293 -4.92 11.94 5.93
C VAL A 293 -5.96 11.47 6.94
N GLY A 294 -5.74 10.32 7.56
CA GLY A 294 -6.57 9.88 8.67
C GLY A 294 -6.39 10.80 9.90
N ASP A 295 -7.48 11.12 10.57
CA ASP A 295 -7.42 11.62 11.94
C ASP A 295 -6.62 10.64 12.82
N LYS A 296 -6.02 11.10 13.93
CA LYS A 296 -5.28 10.21 14.83
C LYS A 296 -6.13 9.05 15.34
N THR A 297 -7.44 9.28 15.53
CA THR A 297 -8.38 8.24 15.97
C THR A 297 -8.76 7.26 14.87
N ALA A 298 -8.61 7.64 13.61
CA ALA A 298 -8.79 6.77 12.45
C ALA A 298 -7.51 6.01 12.05
N ASN A 299 -6.46 6.08 12.89
CA ASN A 299 -5.21 5.36 12.68
C ASN A 299 -5.33 3.94 13.25
N ASP A 300 -4.78 2.95 12.55
CA ASP A 300 -4.82 1.54 12.98
C ASP A 300 -3.98 1.20 14.21
N PHE A 301 -3.13 2.12 14.65
CA PHE A 301 -2.39 2.03 15.91
C PHE A 301 -3.01 2.86 17.03
N PHE A 302 -4.15 3.49 16.79
CA PHE A 302 -4.83 4.25 17.84
C PHE A 302 -5.36 3.29 18.93
N ILE A 303 -5.06 3.63 20.16
CA ILE A 303 -5.57 2.94 21.35
C ILE A 303 -6.41 3.98 22.11
N ASP A 304 -7.63 3.61 22.45
CA ASP A 304 -8.49 4.48 23.20
C ASP A 304 -7.83 4.83 24.56
N PRO A 305 -7.88 6.10 25.01
CA PRO A 305 -7.32 6.50 26.31
C PRO A 305 -7.85 5.71 27.52
N GLU A 306 -9.01 5.07 27.39
CA GLU A 306 -9.61 4.21 28.42
C GLU A 306 -9.00 2.79 28.44
N GLU A 307 -8.31 2.40 27.37
CA GLU A 307 -7.63 1.12 27.27
C GLU A 307 -6.19 1.18 27.82
N GLU A 308 -5.62 0.00 28.12
CA GLU A 308 -4.23 -0.09 28.56
C GLU A 308 -3.27 0.43 27.47
N PHE A 309 -2.47 1.44 27.83
CA PHE A 309 -1.52 2.06 26.93
C PHE A 309 -0.39 1.11 26.52
N LYS A 310 -0.23 0.89 25.21
CA LYS A 310 0.93 0.21 24.62
C LYS A 310 1.77 1.23 23.84
N THR A 311 3.08 1.04 23.81
CA THR A 311 4.04 1.96 23.15
C THR A 311 3.68 2.28 21.69
N VAL A 312 3.09 1.31 20.97
CA VAL A 312 2.65 1.48 19.58
C VAL A 312 1.55 2.55 19.45
N GLY A 313 0.71 2.72 20.47
CA GLY A 313 -0.33 3.75 20.54
C GLY A 313 0.20 5.20 20.55
N GLY A 314 1.50 5.38 20.72
CA GLY A 314 2.15 6.69 20.54
C GLY A 314 2.36 7.13 19.09
N LEU A 315 2.23 6.21 18.11
CA LEU A 315 2.47 6.50 16.69
C LEU A 315 1.47 7.50 16.09
N PRO A 316 0.15 7.37 16.31
CA PRO A 316 -0.84 8.34 15.79
C PRO A 316 -0.53 9.78 16.24
N TYR A 317 -0.15 9.96 17.47
CA TYR A 317 0.20 11.26 18.03
C TYR A 317 1.53 11.80 17.46
N LEU A 318 2.49 10.92 17.15
CA LEU A 318 3.72 11.35 16.46
C LEU A 318 3.42 11.84 15.04
N TYR A 319 2.52 11.19 14.32
CA TYR A 319 2.06 11.63 12.99
C TYR A 319 1.29 12.95 13.09
N GLU A 320 0.42 13.11 14.08
CA GLU A 320 -0.29 14.37 14.34
C GLU A 320 0.68 15.52 14.65
N MET A 321 1.71 15.31 15.46
CA MET A 321 2.77 16.29 15.68
C MET A 321 3.50 16.69 14.39
N ASN A 322 3.76 15.75 13.50
CA ASN A 322 4.37 16.04 12.21
C ASN A 322 3.44 16.87 11.33
N LEU A 323 2.16 16.52 11.30
CA LEU A 323 1.12 17.26 10.60
C LEU A 323 1.03 18.69 11.13
N ARG A 324 0.97 18.89 12.46
CA ARG A 324 0.94 20.22 13.09
C ARG A 324 2.14 21.07 12.69
N ARG A 325 3.35 20.50 12.67
CA ARG A 325 4.56 21.21 12.22
C ARG A 325 4.50 21.60 10.74
N PHE A 326 3.97 20.69 9.89
CA PHE A 326 3.78 20.95 8.47
C PHE A 326 2.75 22.07 8.21
N LEU A 327 1.61 22.04 8.90
CA LEU A 327 0.58 23.07 8.84
C LEU A 327 1.15 24.44 9.23
N LYS A 328 1.89 24.52 10.35
CA LYS A 328 2.53 25.76 10.80
C LYS A 328 3.51 26.32 9.77
N ALA A 329 4.29 25.47 9.13
CA ALA A 329 5.27 25.87 8.10
C ALA A 329 4.62 26.30 6.77
N ASN A 330 3.33 26.01 6.57
CA ASN A 330 2.58 26.29 5.35
C ASN A 330 1.34 27.16 5.58
N GLU A 331 1.25 27.87 6.72
CA GLU A 331 0.06 28.61 7.15
C GLU A 331 -0.43 29.61 6.06
N ALA A 332 0.48 30.32 5.41
CA ALA A 332 0.15 31.23 4.31
C ALA A 332 -0.48 30.50 3.10
N ASN A 333 0.03 29.31 2.74
CA ASN A 333 -0.53 28.54 1.63
C ASN A 333 -1.93 27.98 1.96
N ILE A 334 -2.17 27.67 3.23
CA ILE A 334 -3.48 27.20 3.72
C ILE A 334 -4.50 28.35 3.72
N ALA A 335 -4.09 29.52 4.21
CA ALA A 335 -4.94 30.72 4.23
C ALA A 335 -5.39 31.15 2.83
N CYS A 336 -4.49 31.10 1.83
CA CYS A 336 -4.83 31.44 0.46
C CYS A 336 -5.35 30.25 -0.39
N ARG A 337 -5.69 29.12 0.24
CA ARG A 337 -6.26 27.92 -0.40
C ARG A 337 -5.41 27.32 -1.54
N LYS A 338 -4.11 27.48 -1.49
CA LYS A 338 -3.17 26.77 -2.34
C LYS A 338 -2.83 25.36 -1.80
N LEU A 339 -2.99 25.19 -0.48
CA LEU A 339 -2.81 23.93 0.21
C LEU A 339 -4.04 23.64 1.07
N ASP A 340 -4.71 22.54 0.79
CA ASP A 340 -5.77 22.01 1.63
C ASP A 340 -5.31 20.75 2.35
N ILE A 341 -5.55 20.70 3.65
CA ILE A 341 -5.36 19.50 4.47
C ILE A 341 -6.73 19.06 4.97
N LEU A 342 -7.05 17.80 4.71
CA LEU A 342 -8.32 17.20 5.07
C LEU A 342 -8.06 16.01 6.00
N LEU A 343 -8.69 16.02 7.16
CA LEU A 343 -8.65 14.90 8.09
C LEU A 343 -9.90 14.04 7.88
N TRP A 344 -9.68 12.78 7.56
CA TRP A 344 -10.73 11.80 7.41
C TRP A 344 -11.02 11.13 8.76
N LYS A 345 -12.31 11.02 9.11
CA LYS A 345 -12.80 10.34 10.30
C LYS A 345 -14.22 9.86 10.08
N ASP A 346 -14.45 8.56 10.20
CA ASP A 346 -15.75 7.93 10.21
C ASP A 346 -15.85 7.01 11.43
N GLN A 347 -16.53 7.46 12.48
CA GLN A 347 -16.75 6.72 13.73
C GLN A 347 -15.49 6.01 14.23
N ALA A 348 -15.55 4.67 14.41
CA ALA A 348 -14.45 3.81 14.83
C ALA A 348 -13.69 3.15 13.65
N ASN A 349 -14.00 3.55 12.41
CA ASN A 349 -13.36 3.04 11.22
C ASN A 349 -11.97 3.62 11.03
N SER A 350 -11.10 2.91 10.32
CA SER A 350 -9.72 3.37 10.11
C SER A 350 -9.49 3.78 8.65
N TYR A 351 -8.62 4.77 8.48
CA TYR A 351 -8.21 5.31 7.18
C TYR A 351 -6.90 4.72 6.72
N HIS A 352 -6.85 4.16 5.52
CA HIS A 352 -5.66 3.53 5.00
C HIS A 352 -5.41 3.82 3.51
N LEU A 353 -6.06 4.84 2.94
CA LEU A 353 -5.92 5.19 1.54
C LEU A 353 -4.51 5.69 1.20
N LYS A 354 -4.03 5.32 0.03
CA LYS A 354 -2.76 5.78 -0.54
C LYS A 354 -2.95 6.07 -2.02
N GLY A 355 -2.14 6.96 -2.51
CA GLY A 355 -2.07 7.27 -3.92
C GLY A 355 -2.08 8.76 -4.21
N MET A 356 -2.13 9.07 -5.49
CA MET A 356 -2.00 10.43 -5.97
C MET A 356 -2.78 10.60 -7.27
N TRP A 357 -3.40 11.76 -7.45
CA TRP A 357 -3.92 12.24 -8.72
C TRP A 357 -3.18 13.53 -9.07
N VAL A 358 -2.83 13.69 -10.32
CA VAL A 358 -2.12 14.89 -10.83
C VAL A 358 -2.81 15.38 -12.08
N ASP A 359 -3.25 16.65 -12.03
CA ASP A 359 -3.87 17.37 -13.14
C ASP A 359 -5.06 16.62 -13.78
N LYS A 360 -5.77 15.78 -13.00
CA LYS A 360 -6.87 14.90 -13.43
C LYS A 360 -6.51 13.95 -14.61
N LYS A 361 -5.25 13.89 -15.00
CA LYS A 361 -4.73 13.10 -16.13
C LYS A 361 -3.86 11.93 -15.74
N ASN A 362 -3.28 11.99 -14.55
CA ASN A 362 -2.42 10.93 -14.05
C ASN A 362 -2.91 10.47 -12.69
N MET A 363 -3.04 9.16 -12.52
CA MET A 363 -3.38 8.55 -11.24
C MET A 363 -2.32 7.52 -10.88
N LEU A 364 -1.77 7.62 -9.68
CA LEU A 364 -0.93 6.58 -9.09
C LEU A 364 -1.76 5.76 -8.10
N ILE A 365 -2.00 4.51 -8.45
CA ILE A 365 -2.60 3.50 -7.57
C ILE A 365 -1.46 2.75 -6.91
N THR A 366 -1.38 2.76 -5.59
CA THR A 366 -0.23 2.16 -4.88
C THR A 366 -0.61 1.72 -3.47
N GLY A 367 0.11 0.73 -2.94
CA GLY A 367 0.11 0.39 -1.52
C GLY A 367 1.08 1.23 -0.68
N SER A 368 1.95 2.01 -1.30
CA SER A 368 2.98 2.78 -0.61
C SER A 368 2.39 3.90 0.26
N ASN A 369 2.72 3.89 1.54
CA ASN A 369 2.24 4.87 2.53
C ASN A 369 2.88 6.26 2.38
N LEU A 370 3.72 6.52 1.37
CA LEU A 370 4.44 7.77 1.16
C LEU A 370 5.22 8.24 2.41
N ASN A 371 5.66 7.32 3.24
CA ASN A 371 6.47 7.58 4.42
C ASN A 371 7.93 7.12 4.23
N PRO A 372 8.86 7.48 5.11
CA PRO A 372 10.28 7.10 4.97
C PRO A 372 10.54 5.60 5.00
N ARG A 373 9.68 4.80 5.65
CA ARG A 373 9.75 3.34 5.67
C ARG A 373 9.48 2.76 4.29
N ALA A 374 8.31 3.05 3.71
CA ALA A 374 7.93 2.64 2.36
C ALA A 374 8.98 3.13 1.33
N TRP A 375 9.46 4.36 1.50
CA TRP A 375 10.46 4.97 0.62
C TRP A 375 11.81 4.28 0.56
N LYS A 376 12.23 3.62 1.67
CA LYS A 376 13.60 3.11 1.81
C LYS A 376 13.72 1.62 2.06
N LEU A 377 12.70 1.03 2.67
CA LEU A 377 12.83 -0.28 3.29
C LEU A 377 11.96 -1.35 2.64
N ASP A 378 10.70 -1.04 2.39
CA ASP A 378 9.72 -2.00 1.94
C ASP A 378 9.84 -2.28 0.42
N LEU A 379 9.37 -3.44 -0.01
CA LEU A 379 9.19 -3.77 -1.42
C LEU A 379 7.78 -3.34 -1.82
N GLU A 380 7.69 -2.28 -2.60
CA GLU A 380 6.45 -1.60 -2.97
C GLU A 380 6.17 -1.71 -4.46
N ASN A 381 4.91 -1.58 -4.87
CA ASN A 381 4.53 -1.41 -6.27
C ASN A 381 3.44 -0.36 -6.46
N ALA A 382 3.19 -0.03 -7.71
CA ALA A 382 2.13 0.85 -8.15
C ALA A 382 1.71 0.54 -9.58
N LEU A 383 0.53 1.02 -9.94
CA LEU A 383 0.08 1.20 -11.30
C LEU A 383 -0.02 2.70 -11.58
N LEU A 384 0.76 3.20 -12.52
CA LEU A 384 0.65 4.57 -13.02
C LEU A 384 -0.32 4.58 -14.20
N VAL A 385 -1.51 5.14 -13.99
CA VAL A 385 -2.53 5.33 -15.02
C VAL A 385 -2.37 6.72 -15.61
N ARG A 386 -2.21 6.81 -16.92
CA ARG A 386 -2.16 8.05 -17.70
C ARG A 386 -3.36 8.11 -18.62
N ASP A 387 -4.19 9.11 -18.42
CA ASP A 387 -5.44 9.34 -19.14
C ASP A 387 -5.48 10.78 -19.64
N PRO A 388 -4.71 11.12 -20.68
CA PRO A 388 -4.63 12.50 -21.19
C PRO A 388 -5.97 13.00 -21.77
N ASN A 389 -6.84 12.10 -22.20
CA ASN A 389 -8.12 12.40 -22.83
C ASN A 389 -9.31 12.43 -21.86
N GLY A 390 -9.09 12.03 -20.59
CA GLY A 390 -10.11 12.13 -19.52
C GLY A 390 -11.22 11.07 -19.58
N TYR A 391 -10.96 9.90 -20.16
CA TYR A 391 -11.92 8.81 -20.22
C TYR A 391 -12.35 8.30 -18.84
N LEU A 392 -11.48 8.39 -17.83
CA LEU A 392 -11.72 7.96 -16.47
C LEU A 392 -12.13 9.12 -15.54
N THR A 393 -12.29 10.34 -16.05
CA THR A 393 -12.54 11.53 -15.22
C THR A 393 -13.73 11.32 -14.27
N THR A 394 -14.85 10.82 -14.78
CA THR A 394 -16.04 10.56 -13.94
C THR A 394 -15.75 9.57 -12.81
N GLN A 395 -15.01 8.47 -13.09
CA GLN A 395 -14.64 7.50 -12.05
C GLN A 395 -13.69 8.12 -11.01
N PHE A 396 -12.73 8.94 -11.45
CA PHE A 396 -11.79 9.61 -10.56
C PHE A 396 -12.48 10.64 -9.66
N GLU A 397 -13.37 11.45 -10.22
CA GLU A 397 -14.14 12.44 -9.46
C GLU A 397 -15.06 11.74 -8.46
N GLN A 398 -15.79 10.69 -8.85
CA GLN A 398 -16.64 9.93 -7.96
C GLN A 398 -15.85 9.22 -6.84
N GLU A 399 -14.66 8.65 -7.15
CA GLU A 399 -13.77 8.08 -6.13
C GLU A 399 -13.35 9.16 -5.14
N PHE A 400 -12.91 10.31 -5.65
CA PHE A 400 -12.44 11.41 -4.82
C PHE A 400 -13.57 12.02 -3.96
N GLU A 401 -14.75 12.23 -4.52
CA GLU A 401 -15.92 12.67 -3.78
C GLU A 401 -16.31 11.69 -2.66
N ASN A 402 -16.24 10.38 -2.95
CA ASN A 402 -16.49 9.36 -1.93
C ASN A 402 -15.46 9.43 -0.78
N ILE A 403 -14.19 9.72 -1.09
CA ILE A 403 -13.15 9.91 -0.08
C ILE A 403 -13.41 11.17 0.75
N LEU A 404 -13.94 12.23 0.15
CA LEU A 404 -14.19 13.51 0.82
C LEU A 404 -15.37 13.50 1.79
N LYS A 405 -16.32 12.57 1.69
CA LYS A 405 -17.57 12.56 2.49
C LYS A 405 -17.33 12.68 3.99
N ASP A 406 -16.29 12.00 4.50
CA ASP A 406 -16.01 11.92 5.92
C ASP A 406 -14.75 12.74 6.28
N THR A 407 -14.47 13.82 5.54
CA THR A 407 -13.31 14.67 5.78
C THR A 407 -13.68 16.03 6.36
N GLN A 408 -12.80 16.52 7.22
CA GLN A 408 -12.83 17.87 7.74
C GLN A 408 -11.60 18.64 7.27
N ARG A 409 -11.81 19.82 6.67
CA ARG A 409 -10.72 20.72 6.27
C ARG A 409 -10.10 21.40 7.48
N ILE A 410 -8.79 21.39 7.57
CA ILE A 410 -8.02 22.04 8.63
C ILE A 410 -7.51 23.40 8.14
N GLY A 411 -8.10 24.46 8.67
CA GLY A 411 -7.77 25.85 8.29
C GLY A 411 -6.54 26.43 8.98
N SER A 412 -6.07 25.85 10.09
CA SER A 412 -4.90 26.33 10.84
C SER A 412 -4.26 25.20 11.64
N TYR A 413 -2.93 25.31 11.88
CA TYR A 413 -2.22 24.39 12.77
C TYR A 413 -2.75 24.46 14.23
N LYS A 414 -3.48 25.50 14.59
CA LYS A 414 -4.08 25.67 15.92
C LYS A 414 -5.22 24.70 16.19
N HIS A 415 -5.84 24.15 15.12
CA HIS A 415 -6.89 23.13 15.24
C HIS A 415 -6.34 21.73 15.55
N ILE A 416 -5.04 21.53 15.46
CA ILE A 416 -4.38 20.28 15.82
C ILE A 416 -3.85 20.37 17.23
N GLU A 417 -4.09 19.34 18.02
CA GLU A 417 -3.70 19.31 19.43
C GLU A 417 -2.19 19.49 19.65
N LYS A 418 -1.85 19.98 20.83
CA LYS A 418 -0.47 20.08 21.31
C LYS A 418 -0.16 18.88 22.21
N ILE A 419 1.13 18.59 22.41
CA ILE A 419 1.58 17.52 23.30
C ILE A 419 0.97 17.64 24.71
N GLU A 420 0.77 18.85 25.20
CA GLU A 420 0.22 19.12 26.52
C GLU A 420 -1.23 18.64 26.69
N HIS A 421 -1.95 18.42 25.58
CA HIS A 421 -3.34 17.95 25.57
C HIS A 421 -3.47 16.44 25.34
N TYR A 422 -2.36 15.75 25.07
CA TYR A 422 -2.38 14.30 24.85
C TYR A 422 -2.55 13.53 26.18
N PRO A 423 -3.00 12.27 26.15
CA PRO A 423 -3.02 11.42 27.35
C PRO A 423 -1.64 11.36 28.02
N GLU A 424 -1.61 11.30 29.34
CA GLU A 424 -0.36 11.37 30.11
C GLU A 424 0.70 10.33 29.70
N PRO A 425 0.36 9.05 29.45
CA PRO A 425 1.32 8.05 29.00
C PRO A 425 1.96 8.43 27.66
N VAL A 426 1.17 9.00 26.75
CA VAL A 426 1.64 9.48 25.42
C VAL A 426 2.59 10.66 25.61
N GLN A 427 2.24 11.63 26.47
CA GLN A 427 3.11 12.77 26.75
C GLN A 427 4.47 12.31 27.27
N LYS A 428 4.49 11.38 28.26
CA LYS A 428 5.73 10.82 28.83
C LYS A 428 6.58 10.15 27.76
N LEU A 429 5.96 9.32 26.90
CA LEU A 429 6.64 8.65 25.79
C LEU A 429 7.25 9.66 24.80
N LEU A 430 6.45 10.61 24.30
CA LEU A 430 6.89 11.57 23.29
C LEU A 430 7.96 12.54 23.83
N ARG A 431 7.87 12.99 25.08
CA ARG A 431 8.92 13.80 25.73
C ARG A 431 10.23 13.02 25.84
N LYS A 432 10.17 11.73 26.25
CA LYS A 432 11.35 10.87 26.31
C LYS A 432 11.99 10.71 24.92
N VAL A 433 11.19 10.37 23.90
CA VAL A 433 11.62 10.19 22.51
C VAL A 433 12.26 11.49 21.96
N THR A 434 11.66 12.64 22.23
CA THR A 434 12.17 13.94 21.77
C THR A 434 13.46 14.33 22.48
N ARG A 435 13.54 14.10 23.80
CA ARG A 435 14.73 14.44 24.63
C ARG A 435 15.99 13.70 24.17
N ILE A 436 15.87 12.42 23.82
CA ILE A 436 16.99 11.61 23.31
C ILE A 436 17.19 11.75 21.78
N LYS A 437 16.50 12.70 21.14
CA LYS A 437 16.47 12.92 19.68
C LYS A 437 16.10 11.65 18.88
N ALA A 438 15.51 10.64 19.52
CA ALA A 438 15.05 9.42 18.87
C ALA A 438 13.87 9.69 17.94
N ASP A 439 13.13 10.80 18.12
CA ASP A 439 12.11 11.25 17.16
C ASP A 439 12.67 11.42 15.74
N ARG A 440 13.94 11.82 15.60
CA ARG A 440 14.60 11.94 14.30
C ARG A 440 14.89 10.58 13.65
N VAL A 441 15.21 9.57 14.47
CA VAL A 441 15.46 8.19 13.99
C VAL A 441 14.12 7.53 13.69
N LEU A 442 13.13 7.63 14.59
CA LEU A 442 11.78 7.11 14.37
C LEU A 442 11.15 7.69 13.11
N LYS A 443 11.26 9.00 12.87
CA LYS A 443 10.80 9.65 11.62
C LYS A 443 11.47 9.12 10.36
N GLN A 444 12.57 8.39 10.45
CA GLN A 444 13.25 7.80 9.31
C GLN A 444 12.93 6.31 9.13
N LEU A 445 12.36 5.68 10.15
CA LEU A 445 12.00 4.27 10.19
C LEU A 445 10.48 4.06 10.05
N LEU A 446 9.70 5.09 10.35
CA LEU A 446 8.24 5.17 10.27
C LEU A 446 7.82 6.03 9.06
#